data_c26de61f9d755737f91f2e26d0d9dd65
#
_entry.id   c26de61f9d755737f91f2e26d0d9dd65
#
_cell.length_a   1.000
_cell.length_b   1.000
_cell.length_c   1.000
_cell.angle_alpha   90.00
_cell.angle_beta   90.00
_cell.angle_gamma   90.00
#
_symmetry.space_group_name_H-M   'P 1'
#
loop_
_entity.id
_entity.type
_entity.pdbx_description
1 polymer ?
#
loop_
_entity_poly.entity_id
_entity_poly.type
_entity_poly.pdbx_seq_one_letter_code
_entity_poly.pdbx_strand_id
1 'polypeptide(L)'
;LACSFDVFSSSERVYVALSGLGENMPKALALFEELLADAQVNKEAYTNLAADILKNRSDAKLNQGANFNKLMQYAIWGPVSPDKNIPSASELKQLNPDELIKKIHTMTSFQHRILYYGPMSQEALTAELNKSHRVPEKLLPVPAGIDFKQQVITEPKVLLAKYDAKQIYMSMVSNRGETFDPAIDPVLSLYNEYFGGSMNAIVFQEMREARGLAYSAGASLNTPSKLKYPYIYQSFIATQNDKMVDALKAFHSIIDDMPQSEKAFNLAKDGLITRLRTERIIKSNVLWNYIQAEDLGLKTDTRKALFEQVQKMTLQDVKAFQEKWIKGRKYIYCILGDEKDLDLKNLESYGPIQRLSQEDIFGY
;
A
#
# COMPACT_ATOMS: atom_id res chain seq x y z
N LEU A 1 22.25 21.85 15.74
CA LEU A 1 21.03 21.56 16.56
C LEU A 1 20.73 20.05 16.69
N ALA A 2 21.47 19.19 15.99
CA ALA A 2 21.18 17.74 15.91
C ALA A 2 19.70 17.46 15.57
N CYS A 3 19.19 18.16 14.58
CA CYS A 3 17.83 18.02 14.06
C CYS A 3 17.88 17.74 12.57
N SER A 4 16.87 17.03 12.09
CA SER A 4 16.64 16.79 10.67
C SER A 4 15.22 17.22 10.30
N PHE A 5 15.05 17.63 9.06
CA PHE A 5 13.72 17.79 8.48
C PHE A 5 13.57 16.91 7.25
N ASP A 6 12.34 16.56 6.94
CA ASP A 6 12.00 15.78 5.76
C ASP A 6 10.69 16.28 5.16
N VAL A 7 10.53 16.13 3.87
CA VAL A 7 9.31 16.47 3.14
C VAL A 7 8.92 15.24 2.31
N PHE A 8 7.75 14.72 2.57
CA PHE A 8 7.24 13.59 1.82
C PHE A 8 5.74 13.75 1.52
N SER A 9 5.28 13.09 0.50
CA SER A 9 3.89 13.14 0.08
C SER A 9 3.31 11.74 -0.09
N SER A 10 2.04 11.64 0.17
CA SER A 10 1.17 10.55 -0.28
C SER A 10 0.21 11.08 -1.35
N SER A 11 -0.65 10.22 -1.88
CA SER A 11 -1.62 10.62 -2.91
C SER A 11 -2.57 11.75 -2.49
N GLU A 12 -2.75 11.98 -1.18
CA GLU A 12 -3.73 12.96 -0.68
C GLU A 12 -3.16 13.94 0.36
N ARG A 13 -1.92 13.77 0.79
CA ARG A 13 -1.33 14.59 1.86
C ARG A 13 0.14 14.91 1.57
N VAL A 14 0.55 16.12 1.92
CA VAL A 14 1.95 16.50 2.01
C VAL A 14 2.31 16.60 3.48
N TYR A 15 3.43 16.02 3.84
CA TYR A 15 3.97 16.04 5.18
C TYR A 15 5.28 16.79 5.20
N VAL A 16 5.43 17.64 6.19
CA VAL A 16 6.68 18.30 6.51
C VAL A 16 7.03 17.92 7.93
N ALA A 17 8.14 17.25 8.12
CA ALA A 17 8.52 16.66 9.39
C ALA A 17 9.81 17.26 9.94
N LEU A 18 9.81 17.58 11.22
CA LEU A 18 10.98 18.00 11.98
C LEU A 18 11.24 16.99 13.09
N SER A 19 12.46 16.49 13.22
CA SER A 19 12.84 15.56 14.27
C SER A 19 14.19 15.91 14.88
N GLY A 20 14.35 15.65 16.18
CA GLY A 20 15.59 15.95 16.89
C GLY A 20 15.47 15.85 18.41
N LEU A 21 16.43 16.43 19.12
CA LEU A 21 16.41 16.52 20.59
C LEU A 21 15.35 17.51 21.05
N GLY A 22 14.53 17.13 22.03
CA GLY A 22 13.43 17.95 22.53
C GLY A 22 13.86 19.32 23.06
N GLU A 23 15.03 19.42 23.69
CA GLU A 23 15.61 20.68 24.16
C GLU A 23 15.94 21.68 23.02
N ASN A 24 16.17 21.17 21.81
CA ASN A 24 16.49 21.99 20.64
C ASN A 24 15.25 22.34 19.81
N MET A 25 14.08 21.81 20.16
CA MET A 25 12.84 21.95 19.38
C MET A 25 12.49 23.41 19.08
N PRO A 26 12.52 24.38 20.02
CA PRO A 26 12.17 25.77 19.72
C PRO A 26 13.09 26.41 18.67
N LYS A 27 14.41 26.18 18.79
CA LYS A 27 15.40 26.71 17.83
C LYS A 27 15.28 26.02 16.47
N ALA A 28 15.06 24.71 16.47
CA ALA A 28 14.88 23.93 15.24
C ALA A 28 13.60 24.32 14.51
N LEU A 29 12.51 24.56 15.25
CA LEU A 29 11.25 25.04 14.69
C LEU A 29 11.41 26.44 14.07
N ALA A 30 12.06 27.37 14.76
CA ALA A 30 12.29 28.69 14.22
C ALA A 30 13.12 28.68 12.92
N LEU A 31 14.18 27.87 12.87
CA LEU A 31 14.99 27.68 11.66
C LEU A 31 14.20 27.03 10.54
N PHE A 32 13.34 26.07 10.89
CA PHE A 32 12.50 25.38 9.93
C PHE A 32 11.43 26.30 9.30
N GLU A 33 10.81 27.17 10.10
CA GLU A 33 9.87 28.18 9.62
C GLU A 33 10.57 29.23 8.72
N GLU A 34 11.80 29.61 9.07
CA GLU A 34 12.65 30.49 8.24
C GLU A 34 12.96 29.81 6.89
N LEU A 35 13.33 28.52 6.91
CA LEU A 35 13.59 27.75 5.69
C LEU A 35 12.37 27.69 4.76
N LEU A 36 11.16 27.49 5.32
CA LEU A 36 9.93 27.49 4.52
C LEU A 36 9.57 28.88 3.98
N ALA A 37 9.80 29.94 4.77
CA ALA A 37 9.47 31.30 4.38
C ALA A 37 10.45 31.91 3.37
N ASP A 38 11.75 31.57 3.48
CA ASP A 38 12.84 32.21 2.74
C ASP A 38 13.50 31.29 1.71
N ALA A 39 12.87 30.13 1.40
CA ALA A 39 13.34 29.21 0.37
C ALA A 39 13.56 29.95 -0.96
N GLN A 40 14.74 29.78 -1.55
CA GLN A 40 15.14 30.47 -2.78
C GLN A 40 15.17 29.50 -3.96
N VAL A 41 14.90 30.03 -5.15
CA VAL A 41 14.99 29.26 -6.39
C VAL A 41 16.42 28.83 -6.67
N ASN A 42 16.61 27.54 -6.88
CA ASN A 42 17.83 26.97 -7.41
C ASN A 42 17.53 26.20 -8.69
N LYS A 43 17.77 26.84 -9.84
CA LYS A 43 17.45 26.25 -11.16
C LYS A 43 18.32 25.03 -11.48
N GLU A 44 19.57 25.02 -11.04
CA GLU A 44 20.46 23.86 -11.22
C GLU A 44 19.98 22.68 -10.40
N ALA A 45 19.63 22.86 -9.13
CA ALA A 45 19.06 21.82 -8.29
C ALA A 45 17.76 21.25 -8.87
N TYR A 46 16.90 22.11 -9.42
CA TYR A 46 15.70 21.66 -10.10
C TYR A 46 16.00 20.82 -11.35
N THR A 47 16.95 21.26 -12.17
CA THR A 47 17.37 20.52 -13.38
C THR A 47 17.87 19.12 -13.01
N ASN A 48 18.69 19.03 -11.97
CA ASN A 48 19.20 17.75 -11.47
C ASN A 48 18.08 16.88 -10.91
N LEU A 49 17.15 17.44 -10.12
CA LEU A 49 15.98 16.72 -9.61
C LEU A 49 15.12 16.15 -10.75
N ALA A 50 14.82 16.95 -11.78
CA ALA A 50 14.06 16.51 -12.93
C ALA A 50 14.76 15.36 -13.69
N ALA A 51 16.09 15.47 -13.85
CA ALA A 51 16.90 14.42 -14.47
C ALA A 51 16.87 13.12 -13.64
N ASP A 52 17.00 13.21 -12.32
CA ASP A 52 16.94 12.06 -11.40
C ASP A 52 15.56 11.39 -11.42
N ILE A 53 14.48 12.16 -11.43
CA ILE A 53 13.12 11.62 -11.56
C ILE A 53 12.99 10.83 -12.87
N LEU A 54 13.43 11.40 -14.00
CA LEU A 54 13.34 10.74 -15.31
C LEU A 54 14.22 9.49 -15.38
N LYS A 55 15.41 9.53 -14.78
CA LYS A 55 16.29 8.37 -14.66
C LYS A 55 15.62 7.27 -13.84
N ASN A 56 15.10 7.60 -12.65
CA ASN A 56 14.40 6.63 -11.79
C ASN A 56 13.19 6.01 -12.48
N ARG A 57 12.45 6.77 -13.30
CA ARG A 57 11.34 6.23 -14.13
C ARG A 57 11.85 5.24 -15.17
N SER A 58 12.97 5.54 -15.82
CA SER A 58 13.60 4.62 -16.78
C SER A 58 14.07 3.33 -16.10
N ASP A 59 14.76 3.47 -14.96
CA ASP A 59 15.27 2.34 -14.19
C ASP A 59 14.13 1.46 -13.65
N ALA A 60 13.00 2.05 -13.23
CA ALA A 60 11.82 1.32 -12.79
C ALA A 60 11.23 0.41 -13.89
N LYS A 61 11.25 0.84 -15.15
CA LYS A 61 10.81 0.01 -16.29
C LYS A 61 11.69 -1.23 -16.52
N LEU A 62 12.93 -1.20 -16.06
CA LEU A 62 13.86 -2.34 -16.14
C LEU A 62 13.73 -3.29 -14.94
N ASN A 63 12.98 -2.92 -13.91
CA ASN A 63 12.84 -3.73 -12.70
C ASN A 63 11.56 -4.57 -12.74
N GLN A 64 11.68 -5.90 -12.62
CA GLN A 64 10.55 -6.82 -12.66
C GLN A 64 9.49 -6.52 -11.58
N GLY A 65 9.94 -6.30 -10.33
CA GLY A 65 9.03 -6.00 -9.22
C GLY A 65 8.27 -4.69 -9.42
N ALA A 66 8.92 -3.65 -9.97
CA ALA A 66 8.26 -2.38 -10.28
C ALA A 66 7.21 -2.55 -11.38
N ASN A 67 7.52 -3.26 -12.47
CA ASN A 67 6.55 -3.58 -13.54
C ASN A 67 5.36 -4.34 -12.97
N PHE A 68 5.61 -5.37 -12.14
CA PHE A 68 4.54 -6.15 -11.55
C PHE A 68 3.67 -5.33 -10.59
N ASN A 69 4.27 -4.48 -9.76
CA ASN A 69 3.52 -3.58 -8.88
C ASN A 69 2.61 -2.64 -9.69
N LYS A 70 3.12 -2.05 -10.78
CA LYS A 70 2.32 -1.19 -11.66
C LYS A 70 1.19 -1.93 -12.37
N LEU A 71 1.41 -3.17 -12.77
CA LEU A 71 0.38 -4.04 -13.31
C LEU A 71 -0.73 -4.32 -12.28
N MET A 72 -0.36 -4.59 -11.04
CA MET A 72 -1.33 -4.77 -9.95
C MET A 72 -2.10 -3.48 -9.63
N GLN A 73 -1.43 -2.32 -9.62
CA GLN A 73 -2.11 -1.03 -9.46
C GLN A 73 -3.11 -0.78 -10.61
N TYR A 74 -2.75 -1.16 -11.83
CA TYR A 74 -3.70 -1.11 -12.96
C TYR A 74 -4.91 -2.03 -12.75
N ALA A 75 -4.72 -3.23 -12.20
CA ALA A 75 -5.83 -4.13 -11.87
C ALA A 75 -6.77 -3.54 -10.81
N ILE A 76 -6.25 -2.79 -9.85
CA ILE A 76 -7.02 -2.18 -8.77
C ILE A 76 -7.74 -0.91 -9.24
N TRP A 77 -7.05 -0.02 -9.95
CA TRP A 77 -7.52 1.32 -10.27
C TRP A 77 -7.98 1.51 -11.72
N GLY A 78 -7.56 0.63 -12.63
CA GLY A 78 -7.76 0.80 -14.06
C GLY A 78 -6.78 1.79 -14.71
N PRO A 79 -7.13 2.31 -15.89
CA PRO A 79 -6.27 3.22 -16.64
C PRO A 79 -6.07 4.58 -15.95
N VAL A 80 -7.00 4.99 -15.08
CA VAL A 80 -6.95 6.24 -14.31
C VAL A 80 -6.64 5.91 -12.85
N SER A 81 -5.39 6.09 -12.42
CA SER A 81 -4.95 5.73 -11.09
C SER A 81 -4.17 6.87 -10.41
N PRO A 82 -4.12 6.90 -9.06
CA PRO A 82 -3.28 7.86 -8.34
C PRO A 82 -1.82 7.81 -8.79
N ASP A 83 -1.31 6.64 -9.08
CA ASP A 83 0.08 6.39 -9.49
C ASP A 83 0.45 7.02 -10.84
N LYS A 84 -0.55 7.30 -11.67
CA LYS A 84 -0.38 7.94 -12.98
C LYS A 84 -0.66 9.44 -12.96
N ASN A 85 -1.12 9.97 -11.83
CA ASN A 85 -1.32 11.41 -11.64
C ASN A 85 0.02 12.11 -11.32
N ILE A 86 0.90 12.05 -12.29
CA ILE A 86 2.27 12.58 -12.20
C ILE A 86 2.58 13.42 -13.45
N PRO A 87 3.43 14.45 -13.35
CA PRO A 87 3.84 15.22 -14.53
C PRO A 87 4.52 14.33 -15.58
N SER A 88 4.20 14.53 -16.84
CA SER A 88 4.92 13.93 -17.96
C SER A 88 6.38 14.36 -18.02
N ALA A 89 7.20 13.70 -18.83
CA ALA A 89 8.59 14.09 -19.01
C ALA A 89 8.76 15.50 -19.60
N SER A 90 7.84 15.91 -20.49
CA SER A 90 7.82 17.27 -21.04
C SER A 90 7.42 18.31 -20.01
N GLU A 91 6.36 18.03 -19.24
CA GLU A 91 5.93 18.90 -18.15
C GLU A 91 7.01 19.09 -17.09
N LEU A 92 7.68 18.01 -16.65
CA LEU A 92 8.78 18.10 -15.70
C LEU A 92 9.90 19.04 -16.20
N LYS A 93 10.25 18.97 -17.50
CA LYS A 93 11.29 19.84 -18.07
C LYS A 93 10.85 21.29 -18.23
N GLN A 94 9.55 21.55 -18.27
CA GLN A 94 8.97 22.88 -18.49
C GLN A 94 8.46 23.54 -17.21
N LEU A 95 8.35 22.81 -16.09
CA LEU A 95 7.95 23.39 -14.82
C LEU A 95 8.87 24.54 -14.44
N ASN A 96 8.26 25.66 -14.04
CA ASN A 96 8.99 26.81 -13.55
C ASN A 96 9.33 26.64 -12.05
N PRO A 97 10.61 26.56 -11.67
CA PRO A 97 11.01 26.46 -10.27
C PRO A 97 10.51 27.61 -9.39
N ASP A 98 10.35 28.83 -9.94
CA ASP A 98 9.80 29.98 -9.22
C ASP A 98 8.37 29.71 -8.72
N GLU A 99 7.54 29.02 -9.54
CA GLU A 99 6.18 28.67 -9.16
C GLU A 99 6.16 27.58 -8.07
N LEU A 100 7.14 26.68 -8.05
CA LEU A 100 7.28 25.68 -6.99
C LEU A 100 7.64 26.34 -5.66
N ILE A 101 8.56 27.31 -5.67
CA ILE A 101 8.93 28.07 -4.48
C ILE A 101 7.74 28.88 -3.95
N LYS A 102 6.95 29.52 -4.80
CA LYS A 102 5.71 30.20 -4.38
C LYS A 102 4.75 29.24 -3.67
N LYS A 103 4.61 28.00 -4.14
CA LYS A 103 3.79 26.98 -3.45
C LYS A 103 4.34 26.65 -2.07
N ILE A 104 5.67 26.53 -1.91
CA ILE A 104 6.32 26.31 -0.61
C ILE A 104 5.99 27.47 0.34
N HIS A 105 6.18 28.71 -0.08
CA HIS A 105 5.91 29.91 0.73
C HIS A 105 4.44 30.05 1.16
N THR A 106 3.51 29.48 0.40
CA THR A 106 2.06 29.52 0.71
C THR A 106 1.53 28.27 1.40
N MET A 107 2.35 27.26 1.65
CA MET A 107 1.91 25.96 2.15
C MET A 107 1.23 26.09 3.51
N THR A 108 1.78 26.88 4.42
CA THR A 108 1.22 27.13 5.75
C THR A 108 -0.05 27.99 5.76
N SER A 109 -0.44 28.55 4.59
CA SER A 109 -1.70 29.32 4.45
C SER A 109 -2.94 28.42 4.36
N PHE A 110 -2.79 27.15 4.10
CA PHE A 110 -3.90 26.21 4.04
C PHE A 110 -4.19 25.58 5.40
N GLN A 111 -5.43 25.12 5.58
CA GLN A 111 -5.77 24.30 6.73
C GLN A 111 -4.84 23.09 6.80
N HIS A 112 -4.20 22.90 7.93
CA HIS A 112 -3.26 21.81 8.16
C HIS A 112 -3.36 21.29 9.58
N ARG A 113 -2.73 20.15 9.86
CA ARG A 113 -2.69 19.53 11.18
C ARG A 113 -1.24 19.42 11.62
N ILE A 114 -0.98 19.80 12.86
CA ILE A 114 0.32 19.58 13.50
C ILE A 114 0.19 18.33 14.37
N LEU A 115 1.13 17.41 14.18
CA LEU A 115 1.27 16.18 14.93
C LEU A 115 2.57 16.26 15.73
N TYR A 116 2.48 16.06 17.02
CA TYR A 116 3.65 16.13 17.89
C TYR A 116 3.81 14.85 18.72
N TYR A 117 5.01 14.35 18.78
CA TYR A 117 5.44 13.33 19.71
C TYR A 117 6.71 13.79 20.42
N GLY A 118 6.65 14.04 21.71
CA GLY A 118 7.78 14.55 22.48
C GLY A 118 7.43 14.82 23.94
N PRO A 119 8.35 15.39 24.74
CA PRO A 119 8.18 15.55 26.19
C PRO A 119 7.34 16.79 26.60
N MET A 120 7.05 17.72 25.66
CA MET A 120 6.26 18.91 25.98
C MET A 120 4.80 18.57 26.26
N SER A 121 4.19 19.28 27.24
CA SER A 121 2.75 19.26 27.39
C SER A 121 2.04 19.96 26.21
N GLN A 122 0.76 19.73 26.05
CA GLN A 122 -0.02 20.37 24.99
C GLN A 122 0.01 21.90 25.12
N GLU A 123 -0.08 22.42 26.34
CA GLU A 123 -0.05 23.87 26.62
C GLU A 123 1.30 24.48 26.24
N ALA A 124 2.41 23.82 26.63
CA ALA A 124 3.76 24.29 26.30
C ALA A 124 4.03 24.25 24.78
N LEU A 125 3.59 23.18 24.12
CA LEU A 125 3.66 23.06 22.67
C LEU A 125 2.85 24.16 21.97
N THR A 126 1.61 24.38 22.41
CA THR A 126 0.74 25.41 21.84
C THR A 126 1.36 26.80 21.98
N ALA A 127 1.93 27.11 23.15
CA ALA A 127 2.60 28.37 23.37
C ALA A 127 3.81 28.57 22.44
N GLU A 128 4.60 27.52 22.24
CA GLU A 128 5.76 27.58 21.34
C GLU A 128 5.34 27.70 19.87
N LEU A 129 4.29 26.96 19.45
CA LEU A 129 3.74 27.06 18.08
C LEU A 129 3.15 28.45 17.82
N ASN A 130 2.39 29.00 18.75
CA ASN A 130 1.83 30.37 18.62
C ASN A 130 2.92 31.44 18.49
N LYS A 131 4.11 31.20 19.04
CA LYS A 131 5.26 32.10 18.94
C LYS A 131 6.00 31.95 17.61
N SER A 132 6.17 30.73 17.13
CA SER A 132 7.12 30.41 16.07
C SER A 132 6.46 30.04 14.74
N HIS A 133 5.28 29.40 14.78
CA HIS A 133 4.60 28.94 13.57
C HIS A 133 3.80 30.06 12.92
N ARG A 134 4.22 30.45 11.72
CA ARG A 134 3.68 31.61 11.01
C ARG A 134 2.52 31.18 10.10
N VAL A 135 1.32 31.54 10.49
CA VAL A 135 0.09 31.30 9.71
C VAL A 135 -0.71 32.59 9.56
N PRO A 136 -1.47 32.76 8.48
CA PRO A 136 -2.38 33.89 8.36
C PRO A 136 -3.52 33.79 9.37
N GLU A 137 -4.15 34.93 9.69
CA GLU A 137 -5.30 34.98 10.61
C GLU A 137 -6.44 34.06 10.16
N LYS A 138 -6.64 33.92 8.85
CA LYS A 138 -7.63 33.03 8.26
C LYS A 138 -6.97 32.04 7.30
N LEU A 139 -7.02 30.77 7.66
CA LEU A 139 -6.52 29.70 6.81
C LEU A 139 -7.45 29.43 5.63
N LEU A 140 -6.85 29.18 4.47
CA LEU A 140 -7.54 28.74 3.28
C LEU A 140 -8.01 27.28 3.44
N PRO A 141 -9.15 26.87 2.87
CA PRO A 141 -9.56 25.50 2.84
C PRO A 141 -8.57 24.65 2.02
N VAL A 142 -8.42 23.38 2.39
CA VAL A 142 -7.62 22.44 1.59
C VAL A 142 -8.24 22.34 0.19
N PRO A 143 -7.43 22.45 -0.88
CA PRO A 143 -7.95 22.29 -2.25
C PRO A 143 -8.60 20.92 -2.45
N ALA A 144 -9.65 20.87 -3.27
CA ALA A 144 -10.29 19.62 -3.63
C ALA A 144 -9.31 18.71 -4.36
N GLY A 145 -9.18 17.46 -3.90
CA GLY A 145 -8.38 16.43 -4.55
C GLY A 145 -9.12 15.74 -5.69
N ILE A 146 -8.41 14.94 -6.46
CA ILE A 146 -9.01 14.05 -7.46
C ILE A 146 -9.52 12.81 -6.73
N ASP A 147 -10.80 12.48 -6.93
CA ASP A 147 -11.41 11.28 -6.35
C ASP A 147 -11.18 10.07 -7.26
N PHE A 148 -10.09 9.37 -7.04
CA PHE A 148 -9.80 8.10 -7.72
C PHE A 148 -10.66 6.98 -7.15
N LYS A 149 -11.20 6.14 -8.04
CA LYS A 149 -12.07 5.00 -7.67
C LYS A 149 -11.41 3.67 -8.01
N GLN A 150 -11.43 2.76 -7.06
CA GLN A 150 -10.99 1.38 -7.30
C GLN A 150 -12.05 0.62 -8.11
N GLN A 151 -11.62 -0.25 -9.02
CA GLN A 151 -12.51 -1.03 -9.85
C GLN A 151 -13.17 -2.15 -9.03
N VAL A 152 -14.49 -2.24 -9.11
CA VAL A 152 -15.23 -3.44 -8.66
C VAL A 152 -15.11 -4.49 -9.77
N ILE A 153 -14.71 -5.71 -9.41
CA ILE A 153 -14.43 -6.79 -10.35
C ILE A 153 -15.63 -7.72 -10.39
N THR A 154 -16.42 -7.61 -11.45
CA THR A 154 -17.63 -8.41 -11.68
C THR A 154 -17.40 -9.56 -12.65
N GLU A 155 -16.43 -9.43 -13.56
CA GLU A 155 -16.08 -10.43 -14.55
C GLU A 155 -14.57 -10.71 -14.54
N PRO A 156 -14.18 -11.97 -14.75
CA PRO A 156 -12.77 -12.32 -14.78
C PRO A 156 -12.10 -11.83 -16.06
N LYS A 157 -10.85 -11.44 -15.96
CA LYS A 157 -9.99 -11.11 -17.11
C LYS A 157 -8.52 -11.35 -16.78
N VAL A 158 -7.71 -11.51 -17.82
CA VAL A 158 -6.25 -11.61 -17.72
C VAL A 158 -5.63 -10.29 -18.19
N LEU A 159 -4.82 -9.68 -17.34
CA LEU A 159 -3.95 -8.58 -17.72
C LEU A 159 -2.54 -9.14 -17.93
N LEU A 160 -2.05 -9.02 -19.15
CA LEU A 160 -0.73 -9.51 -19.54
C LEU A 160 0.19 -8.34 -19.88
N ALA A 161 1.28 -8.20 -19.12
CA ALA A 161 2.34 -7.24 -19.41
C ALA A 161 3.64 -8.00 -19.76
N LYS A 162 4.30 -7.53 -20.81
CA LYS A 162 5.53 -8.19 -21.29
C LYS A 162 6.70 -7.90 -20.38
N TYR A 163 7.40 -8.97 -19.98
CA TYR A 163 8.69 -8.88 -19.30
C TYR A 163 9.51 -10.15 -19.56
N ASP A 164 10.76 -9.98 -19.97
CA ASP A 164 11.65 -11.11 -20.23
C ASP A 164 12.32 -11.57 -18.93
N ALA A 165 11.75 -12.62 -18.33
CA ALA A 165 12.30 -13.25 -17.13
C ALA A 165 12.06 -14.75 -17.13
N LYS A 166 12.99 -15.50 -16.52
CA LYS A 166 12.87 -16.95 -16.32
C LYS A 166 11.78 -17.33 -15.31
N GLN A 167 11.48 -16.43 -14.38
CA GLN A 167 10.38 -16.56 -13.44
C GLN A 167 9.34 -15.49 -13.74
N ILE A 168 8.11 -15.93 -13.98
CA ILE A 168 6.97 -15.03 -14.12
C ILE A 168 6.43 -14.67 -12.75
N TYR A 169 5.90 -13.46 -12.64
CA TYR A 169 5.12 -13.02 -11.49
C TYR A 169 3.64 -13.01 -11.87
N MET A 170 2.84 -13.62 -11.00
CA MET A 170 1.39 -13.69 -11.16
C MET A 170 0.69 -13.21 -9.90
N SER A 171 -0.48 -12.61 -10.07
CA SER A 171 -1.39 -12.26 -8.99
C SER A 171 -2.83 -12.46 -9.42
N MET A 172 -3.67 -12.86 -8.47
CA MET A 172 -5.11 -12.83 -8.60
C MET A 172 -5.60 -11.66 -7.74
N VAL A 173 -6.22 -10.67 -8.36
CA VAL A 173 -6.77 -9.49 -7.68
C VAL A 173 -8.29 -9.56 -7.72
N SER A 174 -8.95 -9.33 -6.60
CA SER A 174 -10.41 -9.29 -6.51
C SER A 174 -10.89 -8.17 -5.61
N ASN A 175 -11.91 -7.46 -6.09
CA ASN A 175 -12.60 -6.40 -5.37
C ASN A 175 -14.11 -6.56 -5.62
N ARG A 176 -14.88 -6.87 -4.57
CA ARG A 176 -16.35 -7.01 -4.63
C ARG A 176 -17.08 -5.71 -4.24
N GLY A 177 -16.37 -4.64 -3.90
CA GLY A 177 -16.96 -3.42 -3.35
C GLY A 177 -17.32 -3.50 -1.87
N GLU A 178 -16.84 -4.52 -1.16
CA GLU A 178 -17.09 -4.69 0.28
C GLU A 178 -16.39 -3.60 1.08
N THR A 179 -17.14 -2.78 1.79
CA THR A 179 -16.62 -1.67 2.61
C THR A 179 -16.06 -2.16 3.93
N PHE A 180 -15.24 -1.33 4.57
CA PHE A 180 -14.63 -1.63 5.86
C PHE A 180 -15.67 -1.98 6.94
N ASP A 181 -15.47 -3.10 7.59
CA ASP A 181 -16.25 -3.57 8.75
C ASP A 181 -15.27 -4.05 9.84
N PRO A 182 -15.11 -3.31 10.94
CA PRO A 182 -14.19 -3.70 12.01
C PRO A 182 -14.56 -5.03 12.70
N ALA A 183 -15.80 -5.50 12.55
CA ALA A 183 -16.24 -6.76 13.15
C ALA A 183 -15.55 -7.98 12.54
N ILE A 184 -15.08 -7.88 11.28
CA ILE A 184 -14.37 -9.00 10.64
C ILE A 184 -12.85 -8.97 10.89
N ASP A 185 -12.28 -7.87 11.36
CA ASP A 185 -10.82 -7.73 11.52
C ASP A 185 -10.16 -8.88 12.31
N PRO A 186 -10.75 -9.39 13.39
CA PRO A 186 -10.14 -10.50 14.13
C PRO A 186 -10.04 -11.78 13.33
N VAL A 187 -11.12 -12.19 12.65
CA VAL A 187 -11.09 -13.40 11.83
C VAL A 187 -10.31 -13.19 10.53
N LEU A 188 -10.36 -12.00 9.96
CA LEU A 188 -9.55 -11.63 8.79
C LEU A 188 -8.05 -11.71 9.10
N SER A 189 -7.61 -11.18 10.23
CA SER A 189 -6.22 -11.24 10.66
C SER A 189 -5.74 -12.68 10.86
N LEU A 190 -6.54 -13.51 11.49
CA LEU A 190 -6.22 -14.92 11.70
C LEU A 190 -6.27 -15.71 10.38
N TYR A 191 -7.25 -15.43 9.52
CA TYR A 191 -7.34 -16.00 8.18
C TYR A 191 -6.08 -15.70 7.36
N ASN A 192 -5.68 -14.44 7.29
CA ASN A 192 -4.49 -14.05 6.53
C ASN A 192 -3.24 -14.76 7.05
N GLU A 193 -3.06 -14.88 8.37
CA GLU A 193 -1.93 -15.61 8.96
C GLU A 193 -1.96 -17.11 8.63
N TYR A 194 -3.15 -17.72 8.71
CA TYR A 194 -3.34 -19.15 8.44
C TYR A 194 -3.19 -19.48 6.94
N PHE A 195 -3.84 -18.68 6.07
CA PHE A 195 -3.96 -19.01 4.65
C PHE A 195 -2.73 -18.61 3.83
N GLY A 196 -2.24 -17.38 3.96
CA GLY A 196 -1.25 -16.89 3.00
C GLY A 196 -0.14 -15.99 3.53
N GLY A 197 -0.14 -15.65 4.81
CA GLY A 197 0.73 -14.60 5.37
C GLY A 197 2.10 -15.05 5.88
N SER A 198 2.40 -16.35 5.94
CA SER A 198 3.65 -16.84 6.52
C SER A 198 4.18 -18.08 5.79
N MET A 199 5.40 -18.50 6.11
CA MET A 199 5.97 -19.74 5.57
C MET A 199 5.24 -21.00 6.06
N ASN A 200 4.50 -20.91 7.16
CA ASN A 200 3.68 -22.00 7.67
C ASN A 200 2.23 -21.96 7.13
N ALA A 201 1.90 -20.93 6.37
CA ALA A 201 0.56 -20.74 5.81
C ALA A 201 0.24 -21.77 4.72
N ILE A 202 -1.04 -22.06 4.55
CA ILE A 202 -1.54 -23.08 3.61
C ILE A 202 -1.02 -22.84 2.19
N VAL A 203 -1.08 -21.59 1.70
CA VAL A 203 -0.60 -21.26 0.33
C VAL A 203 0.87 -21.61 0.15
N PHE A 204 1.72 -21.24 1.11
CA PHE A 204 3.15 -21.51 0.99
C PHE A 204 3.45 -23.02 1.07
N GLN A 205 2.83 -23.71 2.01
CA GLN A 205 3.02 -25.16 2.19
C GLN A 205 2.54 -25.95 0.97
N GLU A 206 1.39 -25.61 0.41
CA GLU A 206 0.82 -26.30 -0.76
C GLU A 206 1.58 -25.97 -2.06
N MET A 207 1.89 -24.68 -2.29
CA MET A 207 2.45 -24.25 -3.56
C MET A 207 3.96 -24.50 -3.67
N ARG A 208 4.69 -24.30 -2.58
CA ARG A 208 6.14 -24.43 -2.58
C ARG A 208 6.59 -25.79 -2.07
N GLU A 209 6.20 -26.16 -0.83
CA GLU A 209 6.77 -27.32 -0.15
C GLU A 209 6.18 -28.64 -0.70
N ALA A 210 4.86 -28.74 -0.87
CA ALA A 210 4.25 -29.97 -1.28
C ALA A 210 4.32 -30.21 -2.81
N ARG A 211 4.17 -29.16 -3.62
CA ARG A 211 4.04 -29.30 -5.08
C ARG A 211 5.24 -28.74 -5.87
N GLY A 212 6.11 -27.97 -5.25
CA GLY A 212 7.27 -27.35 -5.94
C GLY A 212 6.89 -26.46 -7.12
N LEU A 213 5.69 -25.84 -7.06
CA LEU A 213 5.14 -25.02 -8.15
C LEU A 213 5.56 -23.58 -8.11
N ALA A 214 5.95 -23.07 -6.93
CA ALA A 214 6.32 -21.66 -6.79
C ALA A 214 7.54 -21.50 -5.89
N TYR A 215 8.41 -20.55 -6.22
CA TYR A 215 9.50 -20.14 -5.33
C TYR A 215 8.96 -19.32 -4.15
N SER A 216 8.00 -18.46 -4.42
CA SER A 216 7.29 -17.67 -3.42
C SER A 216 5.81 -17.63 -3.77
N ALA A 217 4.96 -17.83 -2.78
CA ALA A 217 3.51 -17.73 -2.92
C ALA A 217 2.90 -17.21 -1.63
N GLY A 218 1.85 -16.43 -1.76
CA GLY A 218 1.11 -15.87 -0.64
C GLY A 218 -0.23 -15.31 -1.09
N ALA A 219 -1.12 -15.05 -0.15
CA ALA A 219 -2.39 -14.40 -0.41
C ALA A 219 -2.91 -13.68 0.83
N SER A 220 -3.68 -12.63 0.61
CA SER A 220 -4.35 -11.90 1.69
C SER A 220 -5.60 -11.19 1.20
N LEU A 221 -6.57 -11.05 2.08
CA LEU A 221 -7.61 -10.04 1.94
C LEU A 221 -7.16 -8.81 2.73
N ASN A 222 -6.91 -7.72 2.02
CA ASN A 222 -6.32 -6.52 2.60
C ASN A 222 -7.39 -5.58 3.13
N THR A 223 -7.25 -5.15 4.38
CA THR A 223 -8.06 -4.09 4.98
C THR A 223 -7.83 -2.79 4.21
N PRO A 224 -8.90 -2.04 3.86
CA PRO A 224 -8.75 -0.78 3.16
C PRO A 224 -8.01 0.26 4.01
N SER A 225 -7.31 1.18 3.35
CA SER A 225 -6.62 2.29 4.04
C SER A 225 -7.56 3.41 4.49
N LYS A 226 -8.78 3.47 3.96
CA LYS A 226 -9.82 4.47 4.26
C LYS A 226 -11.21 3.87 4.12
N LEU A 227 -12.19 4.43 4.83
CA LEU A 227 -13.60 3.99 4.76
C LEU A 227 -14.18 3.95 3.34
N LYS A 228 -13.75 4.84 2.46
CA LYS A 228 -14.26 4.91 1.09
C LYS A 228 -13.76 3.80 0.17
N TYR A 229 -12.71 3.08 0.56
CA TYR A 229 -12.13 2.01 -0.24
C TYR A 229 -12.64 0.65 0.21
N PRO A 230 -12.80 -0.30 -0.70
CA PRO A 230 -13.20 -1.66 -0.39
C PRO A 230 -12.01 -2.54 0.05
N TYR A 231 -12.34 -3.72 0.58
CA TYR A 231 -11.36 -4.79 0.76
C TYR A 231 -10.87 -5.30 -0.59
N ILE A 232 -9.56 -5.57 -0.68
CA ILE A 232 -8.95 -6.14 -1.88
C ILE A 232 -8.28 -7.46 -1.55
N TYR A 233 -8.72 -8.53 -2.21
CA TYR A 233 -7.99 -9.79 -2.20
C TYR A 233 -6.85 -9.71 -3.20
N GLN A 234 -5.67 -10.13 -2.78
CA GLN A 234 -4.49 -10.23 -3.61
C GLN A 234 -3.75 -11.53 -3.33
N SER A 235 -3.27 -12.20 -4.37
CA SER A 235 -2.29 -13.27 -4.25
C SER A 235 -0.98 -12.84 -4.90
N PHE A 236 0.09 -13.55 -4.59
CA PHE A 236 1.37 -13.45 -5.28
C PHE A 236 1.90 -14.84 -5.53
N ILE A 237 2.34 -15.10 -6.75
CA ILE A 237 2.95 -16.37 -7.16
C ILE A 237 4.15 -16.04 -8.04
N ALA A 238 5.34 -16.44 -7.61
CA ALA A 238 6.55 -16.43 -8.44
C ALA A 238 6.86 -17.87 -8.89
N THR A 239 6.76 -18.15 -10.19
CA THR A 239 6.90 -19.50 -10.74
C THR A 239 7.70 -19.50 -12.03
N GLN A 240 8.12 -20.67 -12.49
CA GLN A 240 8.69 -20.86 -13.82
C GLN A 240 7.60 -20.81 -14.89
N ASN A 241 7.96 -20.39 -16.11
CA ASN A 241 7.01 -20.24 -17.23
C ASN A 241 6.23 -21.53 -17.51
N ASP A 242 6.92 -22.67 -17.53
CA ASP A 242 6.36 -23.99 -17.78
C ASP A 242 5.44 -24.53 -16.68
N LYS A 243 5.52 -23.96 -15.47
CA LYS A 243 4.70 -24.33 -14.33
C LYS A 243 3.48 -23.41 -14.09
N MET A 244 3.33 -22.38 -14.92
CA MET A 244 2.28 -21.37 -14.76
C MET A 244 0.88 -21.97 -14.64
N VAL A 245 0.54 -22.85 -15.56
CA VAL A 245 -0.80 -23.48 -15.62
C VAL A 245 -1.09 -24.31 -14.38
N ASP A 246 -0.12 -25.12 -13.97
CA ASP A 246 -0.26 -25.97 -12.78
C ASP A 246 -0.32 -25.15 -11.50
N ALA A 247 0.45 -24.05 -11.45
CA ALA A 247 0.41 -23.12 -10.32
C ALA A 247 -0.96 -22.43 -10.19
N LEU A 248 -1.55 -21.96 -11.30
CA LEU A 248 -2.90 -21.39 -11.28
C LEU A 248 -3.97 -22.41 -10.86
N LYS A 249 -3.94 -23.62 -11.44
CA LYS A 249 -4.88 -24.70 -11.09
C LYS A 249 -4.77 -25.08 -9.61
N ALA A 250 -3.55 -25.25 -9.12
CA ALA A 250 -3.31 -25.59 -7.73
C ALA A 250 -3.80 -24.48 -6.78
N PHE A 251 -3.55 -23.21 -7.16
CA PHE A 251 -3.99 -22.08 -6.35
C PHE A 251 -5.53 -21.99 -6.28
N HIS A 252 -6.22 -22.18 -7.41
CA HIS A 252 -7.69 -22.29 -7.42
C HIS A 252 -8.20 -23.44 -6.55
N SER A 253 -7.57 -24.60 -6.64
CA SER A 253 -7.95 -25.76 -5.83
C SER A 253 -7.93 -25.46 -4.33
N ILE A 254 -6.90 -24.76 -3.83
CA ILE A 254 -6.80 -24.40 -2.40
C ILE A 254 -7.71 -23.23 -2.00
N ILE A 255 -8.13 -22.39 -2.93
CA ILE A 255 -9.17 -21.38 -2.67
C ILE A 255 -10.55 -22.03 -2.60
N ASP A 256 -10.87 -22.93 -3.52
CA ASP A 256 -12.19 -23.56 -3.62
C ASP A 256 -12.41 -24.59 -2.51
N ASP A 257 -11.37 -25.33 -2.15
CA ASP A 257 -11.36 -26.30 -1.05
C ASP A 257 -10.12 -26.09 -0.18
N MET A 258 -10.24 -25.15 0.76
CA MET A 258 -9.13 -24.78 1.64
C MET A 258 -8.71 -25.95 2.52
N PRO A 259 -7.44 -26.43 2.41
CA PRO A 259 -6.93 -27.47 3.27
C PRO A 259 -7.10 -27.13 4.75
N GLN A 260 -7.57 -28.09 5.54
CA GLN A 260 -7.80 -27.94 6.97
C GLN A 260 -6.70 -28.63 7.75
N SER A 261 -5.95 -27.86 8.53
CA SER A 261 -4.86 -28.35 9.34
C SER A 261 -4.90 -27.69 10.73
N GLU A 262 -5.29 -28.44 11.73
CA GLU A 262 -5.26 -27.97 13.13
C GLU A 262 -3.85 -27.52 13.54
N LYS A 263 -2.82 -28.22 13.07
CA LYS A 263 -1.42 -27.86 13.35
C LYS A 263 -1.09 -26.48 12.76
N ALA A 264 -1.41 -26.24 11.48
CA ALA A 264 -1.15 -24.94 10.85
C ALA A 264 -2.00 -23.84 11.48
N PHE A 265 -3.24 -24.12 11.85
CA PHE A 265 -4.13 -23.19 12.54
C PHE A 265 -3.56 -22.77 13.90
N ASN A 266 -3.12 -23.73 14.71
CA ASN A 266 -2.53 -23.42 16.02
C ASN A 266 -1.24 -22.60 15.87
N LEU A 267 -0.37 -22.93 14.92
CA LEU A 267 0.83 -22.13 14.63
C LEU A 267 0.49 -20.70 14.21
N ALA A 268 -0.50 -20.51 13.33
CA ALA A 268 -0.95 -19.19 12.89
C ALA A 268 -1.55 -18.39 14.05
N LYS A 269 -2.39 -19.00 14.85
CA LYS A 269 -3.02 -18.39 16.03
C LYS A 269 -1.99 -17.97 17.08
N ASP A 270 -1.05 -18.87 17.43
CA ASP A 270 0.01 -18.59 18.38
C ASP A 270 0.97 -17.51 17.87
N GLY A 271 1.28 -17.53 16.58
CA GLY A 271 2.08 -16.51 15.92
C GLY A 271 1.43 -15.13 16.01
N LEU A 272 0.14 -15.03 15.69
CA LEU A 272 -0.63 -13.78 15.77
C LEU A 272 -0.72 -13.27 17.22
N ILE A 273 -1.03 -14.15 18.19
CA ILE A 273 -1.07 -13.80 19.62
C ILE A 273 0.30 -13.32 20.10
N THR A 274 1.38 -14.01 19.73
CA THR A 274 2.75 -13.61 20.09
C THR A 274 3.11 -12.26 19.51
N ARG A 275 2.79 -12.01 18.24
CA ARG A 275 3.01 -10.71 17.60
C ARG A 275 2.26 -9.60 18.35
N LEU A 276 0.97 -9.77 18.67
CA LEU A 276 0.18 -8.80 19.42
C LEU A 276 0.72 -8.53 20.83
N ARG A 277 1.30 -9.53 21.49
CA ARG A 277 1.93 -9.38 22.82
C ARG A 277 3.26 -8.63 22.78
N THR A 278 4.04 -8.82 21.73
CA THR A 278 5.41 -8.31 21.64
C THR A 278 5.52 -7.01 20.87
N GLU A 279 4.60 -6.75 19.95
CA GLU A 279 4.57 -5.51 19.19
C GLU A 279 4.40 -4.29 20.11
N ARG A 280 5.22 -3.27 19.85
CA ARG A 280 5.15 -1.99 20.56
C ARG A 280 4.98 -0.87 19.54
N ILE A 281 3.91 -0.10 19.70
CA ILE A 281 3.77 1.17 19.00
C ILE A 281 4.51 2.21 19.81
N ILE A 282 5.63 2.67 19.28
CA ILE A 282 6.52 3.60 19.97
C ILE A 282 6.78 4.84 19.11
N LYS A 283 7.20 5.91 19.74
CA LYS A 283 7.59 7.17 19.07
C LYS A 283 6.45 7.70 18.18
N SER A 284 6.81 8.28 17.06
CA SER A 284 5.87 8.85 16.07
C SER A 284 4.87 7.83 15.50
N ASN A 285 5.13 6.52 15.60
CA ASN A 285 4.17 5.51 15.16
C ASN A 285 2.82 5.58 15.90
N VAL A 286 2.80 6.13 17.11
CA VAL A 286 1.55 6.41 17.84
C VAL A 286 0.66 7.37 17.04
N LEU A 287 1.26 8.40 16.42
CA LEU A 287 0.56 9.39 15.61
C LEU A 287 0.01 8.78 14.33
N TRP A 288 0.82 7.94 13.65
CA TRP A 288 0.40 7.29 12.40
C TRP A 288 -0.72 6.28 12.61
N ASN A 289 -0.66 5.51 13.70
CA ASN A 289 -1.75 4.60 14.08
C ASN A 289 -3.04 5.37 14.40
N TYR A 290 -2.93 6.52 15.05
CA TYR A 290 -4.08 7.39 15.30
C TYR A 290 -4.72 7.88 13.99
N ILE A 291 -3.92 8.38 13.04
CA ILE A 291 -4.40 8.82 11.73
C ILE A 291 -5.06 7.67 10.96
N GLN A 292 -4.46 6.49 10.97
CA GLN A 292 -5.04 5.31 10.31
C GLN A 292 -6.38 4.92 10.93
N ALA A 293 -6.48 4.94 12.25
CA ALA A 293 -7.74 4.67 12.94
C ALA A 293 -8.82 5.71 12.56
N GLU A 294 -8.44 6.98 12.48
CA GLU A 294 -9.33 8.07 12.07
C GLU A 294 -9.79 7.92 10.61
N ASP A 295 -8.88 7.58 9.68
CA ASP A 295 -9.17 7.32 8.26
C ASP A 295 -10.15 6.13 8.07
N LEU A 296 -10.18 5.20 9.03
CA LEU A 296 -11.13 4.08 9.10
C LEU A 296 -12.35 4.34 9.97
N GLY A 297 -12.50 5.56 10.51
CA GLY A 297 -13.62 5.93 11.38
C GLY A 297 -13.61 5.23 12.75
N LEU A 298 -12.48 4.68 13.15
CA LEU A 298 -12.32 4.01 14.44
C LEU A 298 -12.07 5.03 15.56
N LYS A 299 -12.68 4.79 16.71
CA LYS A 299 -12.52 5.65 17.89
C LYS A 299 -11.47 5.15 18.88
N THR A 300 -11.03 3.92 18.73
CA THR A 300 -10.09 3.25 19.63
C THR A 300 -9.17 2.32 18.86
N ASP A 301 -8.05 1.98 19.47
CA ASP A 301 -7.16 0.93 18.99
C ASP A 301 -7.85 -0.45 19.05
N THR A 302 -7.95 -1.12 17.91
CA THR A 302 -8.67 -2.40 17.79
C THR A 302 -7.86 -3.61 18.27
N ARG A 303 -6.54 -3.45 18.51
CA ARG A 303 -5.65 -4.58 18.85
C ARG A 303 -6.01 -5.29 20.14
N LYS A 304 -6.55 -4.58 21.13
CA LYS A 304 -7.04 -5.23 22.37
C LYS A 304 -8.20 -6.17 22.06
N ALA A 305 -9.19 -5.70 21.33
CA ALA A 305 -10.33 -6.52 20.91
C ALA A 305 -9.91 -7.68 20.03
N LEU A 306 -8.99 -7.43 19.09
CA LEU A 306 -8.38 -8.47 18.25
C LEU A 306 -7.72 -9.56 19.10
N PHE A 307 -6.88 -9.18 20.06
CA PHE A 307 -6.21 -10.13 20.95
C PHE A 307 -7.19 -10.99 21.77
N GLU A 308 -8.24 -10.38 22.33
CA GLU A 308 -9.24 -11.09 23.12
C GLU A 308 -10.09 -12.05 22.29
N GLN A 309 -10.39 -11.69 21.03
CA GLN A 309 -11.22 -12.49 20.15
C GLN A 309 -10.45 -13.65 19.53
N VAL A 310 -9.22 -13.39 19.03
CA VAL A 310 -8.39 -14.43 18.40
C VAL A 310 -8.14 -15.61 19.34
N GLN A 311 -8.01 -15.36 20.66
CA GLN A 311 -7.83 -16.45 21.63
C GLN A 311 -9.00 -17.45 21.67
N LYS A 312 -10.21 -17.02 21.31
CA LYS A 312 -11.43 -17.82 21.34
C LYS A 312 -11.75 -18.48 19.98
N MET A 313 -11.09 -18.02 18.92
CA MET A 313 -11.36 -18.50 17.55
C MET A 313 -10.89 -19.93 17.33
N THR A 314 -11.59 -20.61 16.46
CA THR A 314 -11.38 -21.98 16.03
C THR A 314 -11.08 -22.05 14.54
N LEU A 315 -10.60 -23.20 14.05
CA LEU A 315 -10.42 -23.43 12.61
C LEU A 315 -11.75 -23.31 11.85
N GLN A 316 -12.88 -23.64 12.51
CA GLN A 316 -14.21 -23.49 11.91
C GLN A 316 -14.56 -22.03 11.61
N ASP A 317 -14.14 -21.08 12.43
CA ASP A 317 -14.35 -19.64 12.18
C ASP A 317 -13.57 -19.19 10.94
N VAL A 318 -12.33 -19.65 10.78
CA VAL A 318 -11.48 -19.38 9.60
C VAL A 318 -12.10 -20.00 8.34
N LYS A 319 -12.65 -21.23 8.45
CA LYS A 319 -13.36 -21.90 7.35
C LYS A 319 -14.62 -21.14 6.95
N ALA A 320 -15.42 -20.72 7.90
CA ALA A 320 -16.62 -19.92 7.65
C ALA A 320 -16.27 -18.57 6.98
N PHE A 321 -15.17 -17.96 7.38
CA PHE A 321 -14.65 -16.77 6.73
C PHE A 321 -14.24 -17.02 5.28
N GLN A 322 -13.49 -18.10 4.99
CA GLN A 322 -13.13 -18.53 3.64
C GLN A 322 -14.36 -18.68 2.74
N GLU A 323 -15.37 -19.43 3.19
CA GLU A 323 -16.60 -19.68 2.43
C GLU A 323 -17.37 -18.38 2.12
N LYS A 324 -17.45 -17.47 3.07
CA LYS A 324 -18.21 -16.22 2.93
C LYS A 324 -17.45 -15.13 2.15
N TRP A 325 -16.17 -14.96 2.46
CA TRP A 325 -15.41 -13.79 2.02
C TRP A 325 -14.48 -14.07 0.84
N ILE A 326 -14.02 -15.29 0.66
CA ILE A 326 -12.98 -15.62 -0.32
C ILE A 326 -13.53 -16.45 -1.48
N LYS A 327 -14.22 -17.52 -1.17
CA LYS A 327 -14.74 -18.45 -2.18
C LYS A 327 -15.68 -17.76 -3.19
N GLY A 328 -15.58 -18.17 -4.46
CA GLY A 328 -16.42 -17.66 -5.54
C GLY A 328 -16.15 -16.19 -5.95
N ARG A 329 -15.02 -15.61 -5.57
CA ARG A 329 -14.59 -14.31 -6.08
C ARG A 329 -14.31 -14.37 -7.57
N LYS A 330 -14.56 -13.26 -8.26
CA LYS A 330 -14.06 -13.02 -9.63
C LYS A 330 -12.70 -12.34 -9.55
N TYR A 331 -11.80 -12.71 -10.45
CA TYR A 331 -10.42 -12.26 -10.39
C TYR A 331 -9.98 -11.55 -11.67
N ILE A 332 -9.16 -10.51 -11.50
CA ILE A 332 -8.25 -10.08 -12.53
C ILE A 332 -6.94 -10.82 -12.29
N TYR A 333 -6.51 -11.58 -13.31
CA TYR A 333 -5.24 -12.30 -13.30
C TYR A 333 -4.16 -11.39 -13.88
N CYS A 334 -3.24 -10.94 -13.04
CA CYS A 334 -2.09 -10.14 -13.47
C CYS A 334 -0.94 -11.08 -13.78
N ILE A 335 -0.48 -11.10 -15.02
CA ILE A 335 0.62 -11.94 -15.49
C ILE A 335 1.72 -11.03 -16.03
N LEU A 336 2.92 -11.15 -15.48
CA LEU A 336 4.11 -10.47 -15.97
C LEU A 336 5.09 -11.50 -16.53
N GLY A 337 5.19 -11.57 -17.86
CA GLY A 337 6.02 -12.56 -18.56
C GLY A 337 6.08 -12.31 -20.07
N ASP A 338 6.84 -13.12 -20.80
CA ASP A 338 6.89 -13.04 -22.27
C ASP A 338 5.90 -14.05 -22.87
N GLU A 339 5.03 -13.58 -23.76
CA GLU A 339 3.99 -14.41 -24.41
C GLU A 339 4.52 -15.68 -25.10
N LYS A 340 5.74 -15.60 -25.65
CA LYS A 340 6.37 -16.75 -26.33
C LYS A 340 6.63 -17.94 -25.40
N ASP A 341 6.69 -17.68 -24.09
CA ASP A 341 7.02 -18.65 -23.06
C ASP A 341 5.77 -19.07 -22.24
N LEU A 342 4.57 -18.56 -22.59
CA LEU A 342 3.33 -18.77 -21.85
C LEU A 342 2.30 -19.58 -22.64
N ASP A 343 1.55 -20.42 -21.95
CA ASP A 343 0.37 -21.11 -22.51
C ASP A 343 -0.84 -20.14 -22.53
N LEU A 344 -0.90 -19.31 -23.58
CA LEU A 344 -1.98 -18.33 -23.74
C LEU A 344 -3.35 -18.98 -23.87
N LYS A 345 -3.46 -20.15 -24.53
CA LYS A 345 -4.72 -20.86 -24.67
C LYS A 345 -5.31 -21.27 -23.32
N ASN A 346 -4.46 -21.68 -22.39
CA ASN A 346 -4.90 -21.99 -21.04
C ASN A 346 -5.28 -20.71 -20.28
N LEU A 347 -4.52 -19.62 -20.45
CA LEU A 347 -4.85 -18.33 -19.82
C LEU A 347 -6.19 -17.78 -20.28
N GLU A 348 -6.60 -17.97 -21.54
CA GLU A 348 -7.91 -17.57 -22.05
C GLU A 348 -9.07 -18.27 -21.33
N SER A 349 -8.84 -19.43 -20.73
CA SER A 349 -9.86 -20.11 -19.92
C SER A 349 -10.21 -19.37 -18.61
N TYR A 350 -9.32 -18.49 -18.15
CA TYR A 350 -9.54 -17.64 -16.98
C TYR A 350 -10.18 -16.29 -17.30
N GLY A 351 -10.33 -15.95 -18.59
CA GLY A 351 -10.98 -14.73 -19.06
C GLY A 351 -10.26 -14.13 -20.27
N PRO A 352 -10.85 -13.10 -20.90
CA PRO A 352 -10.24 -12.42 -22.04
C PRO A 352 -8.88 -11.81 -21.66
N ILE A 353 -7.90 -11.99 -22.54
CA ILE A 353 -6.53 -11.45 -22.35
C ILE A 353 -6.48 -10.01 -22.85
N GLN A 354 -6.21 -9.10 -21.95
CA GLN A 354 -5.87 -7.70 -22.25
C GLN A 354 -4.35 -7.51 -22.12
N ARG A 355 -3.72 -7.20 -23.26
CA ARG A 355 -2.28 -6.89 -23.30
C ARG A 355 -2.06 -5.44 -22.91
N LEU A 356 -1.10 -5.20 -22.03
CA LEU A 356 -0.74 -3.87 -21.54
C LEU A 356 0.74 -3.60 -21.83
N SER A 357 1.02 -2.44 -22.41
CA SER A 357 2.37 -1.93 -22.56
C SER A 357 2.93 -1.38 -21.23
N GLN A 358 4.23 -1.09 -21.21
CA GLN A 358 4.81 -0.38 -20.07
C GLN A 358 4.20 1.01 -19.91
N GLU A 359 3.90 1.69 -20.99
CA GLU A 359 3.22 3.00 -20.97
C GLU A 359 1.82 2.89 -20.35
N ASP A 360 1.09 1.81 -20.66
CA ASP A 360 -0.24 1.57 -20.07
C ASP A 360 -0.17 1.41 -18.55
N ILE A 361 0.82 0.70 -18.03
CA ILE A 361 0.91 0.42 -16.59
C ILE A 361 1.63 1.52 -15.80
N PHE A 362 2.64 2.18 -16.37
CA PHE A 362 3.39 3.25 -15.70
C PHE A 362 2.78 4.65 -15.91
N GLY A 363 2.16 4.91 -17.06
CA GLY A 363 1.63 6.23 -17.43
C GLY A 363 2.69 7.20 -17.97
N TYR A 364 3.90 6.70 -18.31
CA TYR A 364 5.00 7.49 -18.89
C TYR A 364 5.92 6.64 -19.77
#